data_b3a5c7dd3aaca0ffb7dfc68f4b4187db
#
_entry.id   b3a5c7dd3aaca0ffb7dfc68f4b4187db
#
_cell.length_a   1.000
_cell.length_b   1.000
_cell.length_c   1.000
_cell.angle_alpha   90.00
_cell.angle_beta   90.00
_cell.angle_gamma   90.00
#
_symmetry.space_group_name_H-M   'P 1'
#
loop_
_entity.id
_entity.type
_entity.pdbx_description
1 polymer ?
#
loop_
_entity_poly.entity_id
_entity_poly.type
_entity_poly.pdbx_seq_one_letter_code
_entity_poly.pdbx_strand_id
1 'polypeptide(L)'
;ATYPGEGHRAERMSFTIPFSMVDEYDMPWLVAGSGLNDNQYAGLSTLLRRFFRDYGDDGTYREFLTFLDDPALQEELHESGRVHEATYDAVKRRVRAVPGGVFDGDAVPITDLDHTLVRPGGLSVIPTYHLPTSRQKEIVVLAVSSMLVGDKLSNDPRSDRIKQTPLLIGMDEAHNFLADADTVQARQVVSTFTEAAKQGRKERLGLFLITQDPQDIADPVFKQVNTTVVLNLGDEEAIQSVNIPTALAGKVPYMQKGQMVVYSPDNSEPVEL
;
A
#
# COMPACT_ATOMS: atom_id res chain seq x y z
N ALA A 1 8.68 -16.61 -13.09
CA ALA A 1 9.82 -17.32 -12.53
C ALA A 1 9.40 -18.77 -12.24
N THR A 2 10.04 -19.74 -12.88
CA THR A 2 9.87 -21.15 -12.56
C THR A 2 10.82 -21.48 -11.42
N TYR A 3 10.27 -21.78 -10.24
CA TYR A 3 11.05 -22.43 -9.20
C TYR A 3 11.22 -23.91 -9.56
N PRO A 4 12.42 -24.49 -9.38
CA PRO A 4 12.64 -25.92 -9.62
C PRO A 4 12.09 -26.72 -8.42
N GLY A 5 10.84 -27.09 -8.53
CA GLY A 5 10.15 -28.01 -7.64
C GLY A 5 9.03 -28.66 -8.43
N GLU A 6 9.07 -29.98 -8.52
CA GLU A 6 8.08 -30.75 -9.26
C GLU A 6 6.65 -30.39 -8.82
N GLY A 7 5.83 -29.94 -9.76
CA GLY A 7 4.37 -29.96 -9.64
C GLY A 7 3.65 -28.62 -9.48
N HIS A 8 4.31 -27.48 -9.30
CA HIS A 8 3.61 -26.20 -9.19
C HIS A 8 3.62 -25.43 -10.52
N ARG A 9 2.54 -25.49 -11.27
CA ARG A 9 2.30 -24.57 -12.39
C ARG A 9 2.01 -23.18 -11.82
N ALA A 10 2.86 -22.19 -12.12
CA ALA A 10 2.54 -20.79 -11.87
C ALA A 10 1.36 -20.40 -12.77
N GLU A 11 0.23 -20.11 -12.17
CA GLU A 11 -0.91 -19.52 -12.85
C GLU A 11 -0.68 -18.02 -13.00
N ARG A 12 -0.88 -17.50 -14.21
CA ARG A 12 -0.78 -16.05 -14.46
C ARG A 12 -2.18 -15.50 -14.68
N MET A 13 -2.51 -14.50 -13.89
CA MET A 13 -3.76 -13.78 -14.02
C MET A 13 -3.49 -12.28 -14.16
N SER A 14 -4.34 -11.60 -14.90
CA SER A 14 -4.39 -10.14 -14.95
C SER A 14 -5.57 -9.68 -14.10
N PHE A 15 -5.41 -8.56 -13.41
CA PHE A 15 -6.48 -7.95 -12.64
C PHE A 15 -6.56 -6.46 -12.91
N THR A 16 -7.70 -5.88 -12.56
CA THR A 16 -7.92 -4.45 -12.49
C THR A 16 -8.23 -4.02 -11.06
N ILE A 17 -8.04 -2.74 -10.77
CA ILE A 17 -8.46 -2.13 -9.51
C ILE A 17 -9.83 -1.50 -9.76
N PRO A 18 -10.91 -2.02 -9.19
CA PRO A 18 -12.21 -1.38 -9.31
C PRO A 18 -12.21 -0.03 -8.59
N PHE A 19 -12.85 0.97 -9.17
CA PHE A 19 -12.88 2.31 -8.57
C PHE A 19 -13.63 2.33 -7.24
N SER A 20 -14.60 1.44 -7.06
CA SER A 20 -15.34 1.26 -5.80
C SER A 20 -14.42 1.01 -4.58
N MET A 21 -13.24 0.41 -4.78
CA MET A 21 -12.27 0.21 -3.69
C MET A 21 -11.90 1.50 -2.97
N VAL A 22 -11.99 2.64 -3.64
CA VAL A 22 -11.68 3.96 -3.05
C VAL A 22 -12.64 4.29 -1.91
N ASP A 23 -13.92 3.95 -2.05
CA ASP A 23 -14.94 4.09 -1.02
C ASP A 23 -14.94 2.90 -0.05
N GLU A 24 -14.91 1.72 -0.61
CA GLU A 24 -14.98 0.46 0.12
C GLU A 24 -13.90 0.29 1.21
N TYR A 25 -12.71 0.78 0.96
CA TYR A 25 -11.57 0.69 1.87
C TYR A 25 -11.11 2.05 2.39
N ASP A 26 -11.93 3.10 2.23
CA ASP A 26 -11.63 4.49 2.65
C ASP A 26 -10.25 4.98 2.17
N MET A 27 -10.03 4.86 0.86
CA MET A 27 -8.76 5.21 0.20
C MET A 27 -8.88 6.39 -0.77
N PRO A 28 -9.47 7.54 -0.39
CA PRO A 28 -9.64 8.68 -1.31
C PRO A 28 -8.30 9.21 -1.83
N TRP A 29 -7.22 9.03 -1.08
CA TRP A 29 -5.87 9.41 -1.47
C TRP A 29 -5.34 8.64 -2.68
N LEU A 30 -5.91 7.47 -2.98
CA LEU A 30 -5.48 6.65 -4.11
C LEU A 30 -5.68 7.35 -5.45
N VAL A 31 -6.76 8.13 -5.59
CA VAL A 31 -7.11 8.84 -6.84
C VAL A 31 -6.49 10.23 -6.99
N ALA A 32 -5.85 10.75 -5.96
CA ALA A 32 -5.31 12.11 -6.03
C ALA A 32 -3.79 12.20 -5.87
N GLY A 33 -3.16 11.11 -5.46
CA GLY A 33 -1.72 11.05 -5.24
C GLY A 33 -1.22 11.87 -4.06
N SER A 34 0.10 11.92 -3.93
CA SER A 34 0.78 12.71 -2.92
C SER A 34 0.60 14.21 -3.15
N GLY A 35 0.61 15.00 -2.08
CA GLY A 35 0.63 16.46 -2.14
C GLY A 35 -0.75 17.14 -2.11
N LEU A 36 -1.82 16.45 -1.71
CA LEU A 36 -3.02 17.10 -1.21
C LEU A 36 -2.74 17.69 0.18
N ASN A 37 -3.16 18.93 0.39
CA ASN A 37 -3.30 19.46 1.75
C ASN A 37 -4.61 18.98 2.39
N ASP A 38 -4.78 19.20 3.69
CA ASP A 38 -5.94 18.71 4.44
C ASP A 38 -7.28 19.22 3.88
N ASN A 39 -7.34 20.49 3.40
CA ASN A 39 -8.55 21.04 2.79
C ASN A 39 -8.89 20.38 1.45
N GLN A 40 -7.87 20.12 0.63
CA GLN A 40 -8.05 19.44 -0.65
C GLN A 40 -8.48 17.98 -0.44
N TYR A 41 -7.93 17.32 0.58
CA TYR A 41 -8.31 15.97 0.95
C TYR A 41 -9.76 15.91 1.44
N ALA A 42 -10.18 16.84 2.30
CA ALA A 42 -11.56 16.95 2.75
C ALA A 42 -12.53 17.22 1.59
N GLY A 43 -12.12 18.10 0.65
CA GLY A 43 -12.88 18.36 -0.57
C GLY A 43 -13.02 17.11 -1.44
N LEU A 44 -11.93 16.37 -1.69
CA LEU A 44 -11.95 15.11 -2.43
C LEU A 44 -12.86 14.07 -1.75
N SER A 45 -12.74 13.88 -0.45
CA SER A 45 -13.59 12.96 0.30
C SER A 45 -15.07 13.32 0.24
N THR A 46 -15.39 14.61 0.19
CA THR A 46 -16.77 15.11 0.00
C THR A 46 -17.29 14.77 -1.39
N LEU A 47 -16.48 14.96 -2.42
CA LEU A 47 -16.82 14.66 -3.81
C LEU A 47 -17.02 13.15 -4.04
N LEU A 48 -16.13 12.31 -3.50
CA LEU A 48 -16.23 10.86 -3.60
C LEU A 48 -17.48 10.32 -2.90
N ARG A 49 -17.74 10.75 -1.66
CA ARG A 49 -18.96 10.36 -0.94
C ARG A 49 -20.24 10.78 -1.67
N ARG A 50 -20.24 11.96 -2.32
CA ARG A 50 -21.38 12.38 -3.14
C ARG A 50 -21.52 11.49 -4.37
N PHE A 51 -20.42 11.22 -5.06
CA PHE A 51 -20.41 10.38 -6.24
C PHE A 51 -20.94 8.97 -5.94
N PHE A 52 -20.36 8.26 -4.96
CA PHE A 52 -20.79 6.90 -4.64
C PHE A 52 -22.20 6.82 -4.06
N ARG A 53 -22.68 7.89 -3.39
CA ARG A 53 -24.11 7.96 -3.01
C ARG A 53 -25.03 8.02 -4.22
N ASP A 54 -24.64 8.72 -5.28
CA ASP A 54 -25.49 8.98 -6.45
C ASP A 54 -25.34 7.87 -7.52
N TYR A 55 -24.18 7.23 -7.63
CA TYR A 55 -23.85 6.19 -8.61
C TYR A 55 -23.79 4.76 -8.03
N GLY A 56 -23.66 4.61 -6.71
CA GLY A 56 -23.50 3.32 -6.06
C GLY A 56 -22.13 2.69 -6.28
N ASP A 57 -22.01 1.42 -5.87
CA ASP A 57 -20.74 0.67 -5.93
C ASP A 57 -20.30 0.34 -7.38
N ASP A 58 -21.20 0.45 -8.35
CA ASP A 58 -20.90 0.26 -9.78
C ASP A 58 -20.28 1.51 -10.44
N GLY A 59 -20.17 2.61 -9.71
CA GLY A 59 -19.63 3.87 -10.21
C GLY A 59 -18.17 3.74 -10.63
N THR A 60 -17.89 4.03 -11.90
CA THR A 60 -16.55 3.92 -12.50
C THR A 60 -15.72 5.20 -12.36
N TYR A 61 -14.39 5.07 -12.46
CA TYR A 61 -13.49 6.21 -12.49
C TYR A 61 -13.79 7.18 -13.64
N ARG A 62 -14.20 6.65 -14.81
CA ARG A 62 -14.60 7.48 -15.96
C ARG A 62 -15.84 8.30 -15.65
N GLU A 63 -16.83 7.73 -15.00
CA GLU A 63 -18.03 8.45 -14.57
C GLU A 63 -17.72 9.49 -13.51
N PHE A 64 -16.78 9.19 -12.60
CA PHE A 64 -16.29 10.17 -11.64
C PHE A 64 -15.63 11.38 -12.30
N LEU A 65 -14.83 11.16 -13.36
CA LEU A 65 -14.28 12.27 -14.14
C LEU A 65 -15.38 13.12 -14.80
N THR A 66 -16.42 12.47 -15.33
CA THR A 66 -17.58 13.16 -15.93
C THR A 66 -18.39 13.91 -14.87
N PHE A 67 -18.58 13.31 -13.70
CA PHE A 67 -19.23 13.93 -12.55
C PHE A 67 -18.49 15.20 -12.10
N LEU A 68 -17.15 15.17 -12.08
CA LEU A 68 -16.32 16.35 -11.79
C LEU A 68 -16.38 17.43 -12.89
N ASP A 69 -16.97 17.17 -14.03
CA ASP A 69 -17.14 18.13 -15.12
C ASP A 69 -18.53 18.76 -15.15
N ASP A 70 -19.44 18.32 -14.29
CA ASP A 70 -20.79 18.84 -14.21
C ASP A 70 -20.81 20.27 -13.63
N PRO A 71 -21.19 21.31 -14.43
CA PRO A 71 -21.26 22.67 -13.95
C PRO A 71 -22.31 22.86 -12.83
N ALA A 72 -23.40 22.10 -12.85
CA ALA A 72 -24.44 22.21 -11.83
C ALA A 72 -23.96 21.73 -10.47
N LEU A 73 -23.12 20.67 -10.44
CA LEU A 73 -22.47 20.20 -9.23
C LEU A 73 -21.51 21.26 -8.67
N GLN A 74 -20.73 21.88 -9.54
CA GLN A 74 -19.77 22.91 -9.15
C GLN A 74 -20.48 24.11 -8.53
N GLU A 75 -21.57 24.58 -9.13
CA GLU A 75 -22.38 25.68 -8.63
C GLU A 75 -23.03 25.33 -7.26
N GLU A 76 -23.65 24.15 -7.14
CA GLU A 76 -24.25 23.66 -5.88
C GLU A 76 -23.23 23.62 -4.73
N LEU A 77 -22.03 23.08 -5.00
CA LEU A 77 -20.99 22.95 -3.97
C LEU A 77 -20.41 24.30 -3.55
N HIS A 78 -20.31 25.24 -4.50
CA HIS A 78 -19.86 26.60 -4.23
C HIS A 78 -20.90 27.36 -3.41
N GLU A 79 -22.16 27.35 -3.81
CA GLU A 79 -23.25 28.03 -3.09
C GLU A 79 -23.48 27.48 -1.68
N SER A 80 -23.34 26.16 -1.52
CA SER A 80 -23.47 25.52 -0.20
C SER A 80 -22.26 25.73 0.72
N GLY A 81 -21.15 26.32 0.20
CA GLY A 81 -19.90 26.54 0.93
C GLY A 81 -19.17 25.22 1.33
N ARG A 82 -19.58 24.08 0.77
CA ARG A 82 -19.00 22.76 1.11
C ARG A 82 -17.60 22.57 0.55
N VAL A 83 -17.35 23.08 -0.64
CA VAL A 83 -16.03 23.02 -1.29
C VAL A 83 -15.77 24.36 -1.97
N HIS A 84 -14.68 25.01 -1.61
CA HIS A 84 -14.27 26.26 -2.29
C HIS A 84 -13.82 25.97 -3.72
N GLU A 85 -14.08 26.90 -4.64
CA GLU A 85 -13.75 26.79 -6.06
C GLU A 85 -12.28 26.42 -6.30
N ALA A 86 -11.34 27.11 -5.65
CA ALA A 86 -9.91 26.79 -5.77
C ALA A 86 -9.54 25.39 -5.29
N THR A 87 -10.25 24.87 -4.28
CA THR A 87 -10.09 23.51 -3.78
C THR A 87 -10.64 22.50 -4.78
N TYR A 88 -11.82 22.78 -5.33
CA TYR A 88 -12.44 21.95 -6.37
C TYR A 88 -11.53 21.80 -7.59
N ASP A 89 -11.04 22.92 -8.11
CA ASP A 89 -10.14 22.93 -9.27
C ASP A 89 -8.82 22.21 -9.01
N ALA A 90 -8.27 22.35 -7.81
CA ALA A 90 -7.06 21.66 -7.42
C ALA A 90 -7.27 20.14 -7.35
N VAL A 91 -8.37 19.69 -6.75
CA VAL A 91 -8.77 18.28 -6.68
C VAL A 91 -8.99 17.71 -8.08
N LYS A 92 -9.80 18.40 -8.90
CA LYS A 92 -10.09 18.00 -10.27
C LYS A 92 -8.84 17.79 -11.12
N ARG A 93 -7.87 18.71 -11.04
CA ARG A 93 -6.58 18.59 -11.75
C ARG A 93 -5.79 17.37 -11.29
N ARG A 94 -5.77 17.09 -9.98
CA ARG A 94 -5.01 15.96 -9.43
C ARG A 94 -5.63 14.62 -9.76
N VAL A 95 -6.94 14.52 -9.66
CA VAL A 95 -7.67 13.31 -10.06
C VAL A 95 -7.41 13.03 -11.54
N ARG A 96 -7.49 14.01 -12.41
CA ARG A 96 -7.20 13.84 -13.84
C ARG A 96 -5.75 13.50 -14.18
N ALA A 97 -4.83 13.75 -13.27
CA ALA A 97 -3.43 13.36 -13.44
C ALA A 97 -3.15 11.88 -13.13
N VAL A 98 -4.14 11.14 -12.63
CA VAL A 98 -4.01 9.70 -12.44
C VAL A 98 -3.88 9.03 -13.82
N PRO A 99 -2.87 8.16 -14.01
CA PRO A 99 -2.65 7.51 -15.30
C PRO A 99 -3.85 6.67 -15.74
N GLY A 100 -4.26 6.80 -16.98
CA GLY A 100 -5.35 5.99 -17.54
C GLY A 100 -5.06 4.50 -17.47
N GLY A 101 -6.13 3.69 -17.38
CA GLY A 101 -6.07 2.23 -17.35
C GLY A 101 -5.62 1.61 -16.03
N VAL A 102 -5.53 2.39 -14.95
CA VAL A 102 -5.28 1.86 -13.60
C VAL A 102 -6.57 1.34 -12.98
N PHE A 103 -7.65 2.09 -13.11
CA PHE A 103 -8.96 1.73 -12.60
C PHE A 103 -9.86 1.15 -13.70
N ASP A 104 -10.75 0.26 -13.33
CA ASP A 104 -11.85 -0.26 -14.13
C ASP A 104 -11.45 -0.77 -15.52
N GLY A 105 -10.31 -1.46 -15.59
CA GLY A 105 -9.89 -2.14 -16.83
C GLY A 105 -10.73 -3.39 -17.12
N ASP A 106 -10.51 -3.98 -18.30
CA ASP A 106 -11.28 -5.16 -18.77
C ASP A 106 -10.94 -6.47 -18.02
N ALA A 107 -9.94 -6.45 -17.14
CA ALA A 107 -9.53 -7.63 -16.38
C ALA A 107 -10.44 -7.85 -15.15
N VAL A 108 -10.33 -9.03 -14.53
CA VAL A 108 -11.11 -9.36 -13.32
C VAL A 108 -10.74 -8.38 -12.20
N PRO A 109 -11.72 -7.84 -11.46
CA PRO A 109 -11.46 -7.02 -10.29
C PRO A 109 -10.60 -7.76 -9.26
N ILE A 110 -9.63 -7.06 -8.68
CA ILE A 110 -8.74 -7.66 -7.64
C ILE A 110 -9.54 -8.14 -6.43
N THR A 111 -10.64 -7.49 -6.12
CA THR A 111 -11.57 -7.85 -5.04
C THR A 111 -12.20 -9.23 -5.24
N ASP A 112 -12.36 -9.67 -6.49
CA ASP A 112 -12.94 -10.98 -6.83
C ASP A 112 -11.88 -12.10 -6.87
N LEU A 113 -10.62 -11.76 -6.66
CA LEU A 113 -9.48 -12.68 -6.72
C LEU A 113 -8.97 -13.14 -5.35
N ASP A 114 -9.72 -12.95 -4.28
CA ASP A 114 -9.32 -13.33 -2.93
C ASP A 114 -8.90 -14.80 -2.83
N HIS A 115 -9.63 -15.71 -3.52
CA HIS A 115 -9.35 -17.15 -3.58
C HIS A 115 -8.05 -17.49 -4.33
N THR A 116 -7.60 -16.62 -5.22
CA THR A 116 -6.33 -16.76 -5.95
C THR A 116 -5.18 -16.10 -5.21
N LEU A 117 -5.43 -14.92 -4.65
CA LEU A 117 -4.42 -14.15 -3.91
C LEU A 117 -4.05 -14.84 -2.60
N VAL A 118 -5.05 -15.36 -1.88
CA VAL A 118 -4.89 -15.89 -0.52
C VAL A 118 -5.22 -17.38 -0.51
N ARG A 119 -4.15 -18.19 -0.62
CA ARG A 119 -4.23 -19.65 -0.57
C ARG A 119 -3.34 -20.17 0.56
N PRO A 120 -3.84 -21.05 1.44
CA PRO A 120 -3.00 -21.67 2.46
C PRO A 120 -1.75 -22.34 1.84
N GLY A 121 -0.56 -21.96 2.29
CA GLY A 121 0.72 -22.44 1.75
C GLY A 121 1.05 -21.94 0.34
N GLY A 122 0.25 -21.05 -0.24
CA GLY A 122 0.49 -20.45 -1.56
C GLY A 122 1.37 -19.21 -1.49
N LEU A 123 2.01 -18.90 -2.61
CA LEU A 123 2.72 -17.65 -2.85
C LEU A 123 2.06 -16.92 -4.03
N SER A 124 1.60 -15.69 -3.79
CA SER A 124 1.10 -14.80 -4.84
C SER A 124 2.11 -13.68 -5.06
N VAL A 125 2.57 -13.50 -6.29
CA VAL A 125 3.53 -12.47 -6.66
C VAL A 125 2.85 -11.48 -7.60
N ILE A 126 2.84 -10.20 -7.24
CA ILE A 126 2.31 -9.11 -8.04
C ILE A 126 3.47 -8.31 -8.63
N PRO A 127 3.91 -8.64 -9.85
CA PRO A 127 5.03 -7.93 -10.47
C PRO A 127 4.56 -6.57 -11.01
N THR A 128 5.25 -5.49 -10.64
CA THR A 128 4.93 -4.13 -11.08
C THR A 128 5.89 -3.60 -12.14
N TYR A 129 6.92 -4.36 -12.52
CA TYR A 129 7.97 -3.91 -13.45
C TYR A 129 7.43 -3.58 -14.86
N HIS A 130 6.30 -4.16 -15.25
CA HIS A 130 5.65 -3.92 -16.54
C HIS A 130 4.79 -2.65 -16.56
N LEU A 131 4.51 -2.06 -15.40
CA LEU A 131 3.75 -0.82 -15.32
C LEU A 131 4.62 0.37 -15.73
N PRO A 132 4.17 1.21 -16.68
CA PRO A 132 5.00 2.22 -17.33
C PRO A 132 5.41 3.38 -16.42
N THR A 133 4.65 3.67 -15.38
CA THR A 133 4.92 4.82 -14.51
C THR A 133 5.04 4.42 -13.04
N SER A 134 5.87 5.16 -12.28
CA SER A 134 5.98 4.97 -10.82
C SER A 134 4.64 5.17 -10.12
N ARG A 135 3.81 6.09 -10.60
CA ARG A 135 2.48 6.33 -10.04
C ARG A 135 1.54 5.13 -10.21
N GLN A 136 1.58 4.44 -11.35
CA GLN A 136 0.79 3.21 -11.53
C GLN A 136 1.26 2.09 -10.59
N LYS A 137 2.58 1.94 -10.43
CA LYS A 137 3.15 0.97 -9.48
C LYS A 137 2.70 1.25 -8.06
N GLU A 138 2.79 2.51 -7.64
CA GLU A 138 2.37 2.98 -6.33
C GLU A 138 0.88 2.67 -6.08
N ILE A 139 0.00 3.04 -7.01
CA ILE A 139 -1.45 2.78 -6.88
C ILE A 139 -1.72 1.28 -6.72
N VAL A 140 -1.12 0.44 -7.56
CA VAL A 140 -1.33 -1.02 -7.50
C VAL A 140 -0.82 -1.60 -6.18
N VAL A 141 0.40 -1.26 -5.77
CA VAL A 141 0.98 -1.78 -4.52
C VAL A 141 0.15 -1.35 -3.32
N LEU A 142 -0.19 -0.07 -3.24
CA LEU A 142 -0.94 0.47 -2.10
C LEU A 142 -2.39 0.00 -2.08
N ALA A 143 -3.08 -0.08 -3.23
CA ALA A 143 -4.45 -0.58 -3.30
C ALA A 143 -4.52 -2.03 -2.78
N VAL A 144 -3.68 -2.91 -3.32
CA VAL A 144 -3.72 -4.33 -2.94
C VAL A 144 -3.30 -4.55 -1.50
N SER A 145 -2.21 -3.92 -1.06
CA SER A 145 -1.73 -4.10 0.31
C SER A 145 -2.70 -3.51 1.35
N SER A 146 -3.31 -2.35 1.06
CA SER A 146 -4.30 -1.74 1.96
C SER A 146 -5.61 -2.54 2.01
N MET A 147 -6.06 -3.11 0.89
CA MET A 147 -7.17 -4.06 0.87
C MET A 147 -6.90 -5.26 1.78
N LEU A 148 -5.74 -5.91 1.61
CA LEU A 148 -5.37 -7.06 2.42
C LEU A 148 -5.27 -6.71 3.91
N VAL A 149 -4.67 -5.58 4.25
CA VAL A 149 -4.57 -5.09 5.63
C VAL A 149 -5.96 -4.72 6.16
N GLY A 150 -6.77 -4.01 5.38
CA GLY A 150 -8.12 -3.61 5.75
C GLY A 150 -8.98 -4.79 6.16
N ASP A 151 -9.08 -5.81 5.31
CA ASP A 151 -9.84 -7.03 5.61
C ASP A 151 -9.26 -7.79 6.81
N LYS A 152 -7.94 -7.82 6.96
CA LYS A 152 -7.29 -8.46 8.11
C LYS A 152 -7.64 -7.79 9.44
N LEU A 153 -7.65 -6.48 9.49
CA LEU A 153 -7.89 -5.73 10.71
C LEU A 153 -9.38 -5.46 10.98
N SER A 154 -10.23 -5.52 9.94
CA SER A 154 -11.66 -5.26 10.06
C SER A 154 -12.37 -6.27 10.97
N ASN A 155 -13.37 -5.77 11.72
CA ASN A 155 -14.36 -6.62 12.41
C ASN A 155 -15.49 -7.06 11.47
N ASP A 156 -15.67 -6.35 10.35
CA ASP A 156 -16.60 -6.66 9.27
C ASP A 156 -15.83 -6.69 7.93
N PRO A 157 -15.08 -7.77 7.67
CA PRO A 157 -14.25 -7.90 6.47
C PRO A 157 -15.11 -8.13 5.23
N ARG A 158 -14.68 -7.62 4.09
CA ARG A 158 -15.32 -7.90 2.81
C ARG A 158 -14.98 -9.30 2.29
N SER A 159 -13.79 -9.80 2.62
CA SER A 159 -13.37 -11.17 2.34
C SER A 159 -13.08 -11.95 3.63
N ASP A 160 -13.98 -12.88 3.95
CA ASP A 160 -13.77 -13.86 5.02
C ASP A 160 -12.51 -14.70 4.79
N ARG A 161 -12.16 -14.97 3.55
CA ARG A 161 -10.96 -15.71 3.20
C ARG A 161 -9.69 -14.96 3.63
N ILE A 162 -9.60 -13.68 3.30
CA ILE A 162 -8.48 -12.84 3.73
C ILE A 162 -8.44 -12.79 5.26
N LYS A 163 -9.56 -12.55 5.91
CA LYS A 163 -9.65 -12.48 7.38
C LYS A 163 -9.17 -13.74 8.07
N GLN A 164 -9.58 -14.91 7.59
CA GLN A 164 -9.35 -16.18 8.28
C GLN A 164 -7.98 -16.82 7.95
N THR A 165 -7.41 -16.57 6.78
CA THR A 165 -6.15 -17.19 6.35
C THR A 165 -4.95 -16.46 6.94
N PRO A 166 -3.99 -17.13 7.59
CA PRO A 166 -2.71 -16.52 7.96
C PRO A 166 -2.03 -15.93 6.74
N LEU A 167 -1.58 -14.69 6.83
CA LEU A 167 -1.05 -13.94 5.70
C LEU A 167 0.28 -13.28 6.06
N LEU A 168 1.25 -13.38 5.16
CA LEU A 168 2.49 -12.61 5.18
C LEU A 168 2.51 -11.71 3.93
N ILE A 169 2.50 -10.40 4.12
CA ILE A 169 2.61 -9.42 3.04
C ILE A 169 4.08 -9.03 2.91
N GLY A 170 4.68 -9.38 1.78
CA GLY A 170 6.03 -8.95 1.41
C GLY A 170 5.99 -7.71 0.52
N MET A 171 6.76 -6.69 0.87
CA MET A 171 6.90 -5.46 0.10
C MET A 171 8.37 -5.22 -0.22
N ASP A 172 8.71 -5.30 -1.51
CA ASP A 172 10.04 -4.98 -2.01
C ASP A 172 10.19 -3.48 -2.22
N GLU A 173 11.37 -2.93 -1.96
CA GLU A 173 11.66 -1.50 -1.96
C GLU A 173 10.64 -0.69 -1.12
N ALA A 174 10.40 -1.17 0.10
CA ALA A 174 9.35 -0.66 0.97
C ALA A 174 9.47 0.84 1.28
N HIS A 175 10.68 1.41 1.25
CA HIS A 175 10.92 2.83 1.43
C HIS A 175 10.19 3.71 0.39
N ASN A 176 9.93 3.21 -0.81
CA ASN A 176 9.17 3.94 -1.82
C ASN A 176 7.69 4.15 -1.45
N PHE A 177 7.16 3.37 -0.52
CA PHE A 177 5.74 3.36 -0.16
C PHE A 177 5.48 3.78 1.29
N LEU A 178 6.44 3.54 2.17
CA LEU A 178 6.33 3.73 3.62
C LEU A 178 7.25 4.84 4.14
N ALA A 179 7.67 5.76 3.26
CA ALA A 179 8.48 6.90 3.65
C ALA A 179 7.70 7.89 4.52
N ASP A 180 8.41 8.54 5.43
CA ASP A 180 7.88 9.68 6.18
C ASP A 180 7.80 10.91 5.26
N ALA A 181 6.59 11.36 4.99
CA ALA A 181 6.35 12.53 4.16
C ALA A 181 5.17 13.34 4.71
N ASP A 182 5.30 14.66 4.67
CA ASP A 182 4.26 15.57 5.14
C ASP A 182 3.11 15.72 4.11
N THR A 183 2.55 14.56 3.73
CA THR A 183 1.38 14.50 2.85
C THR A 183 0.28 13.67 3.50
N VAL A 184 -0.98 13.97 3.17
CA VAL A 184 -2.12 13.20 3.69
C VAL A 184 -2.00 11.72 3.32
N GLN A 185 -1.62 11.44 2.08
CA GLN A 185 -1.43 10.06 1.61
C GLN A 185 -0.38 9.32 2.44
N ALA A 186 0.80 9.90 2.63
CA ALA A 186 1.88 9.25 3.39
C ALA A 186 1.43 8.99 4.83
N ARG A 187 0.80 9.97 5.49
CA ARG A 187 0.28 9.80 6.85
C ARG A 187 -0.75 8.67 6.94
N GLN A 188 -1.68 8.57 5.98
CA GLN A 188 -2.69 7.50 5.95
C GLN A 188 -2.04 6.13 5.72
N VAL A 189 -1.16 6.01 4.75
CA VAL A 189 -0.44 4.76 4.45
C VAL A 189 0.40 4.32 5.65
N VAL A 190 1.23 5.21 6.18
CA VAL A 190 2.07 4.93 7.37
C VAL A 190 1.20 4.53 8.57
N SER A 191 0.06 5.20 8.79
CA SER A 191 -0.89 4.83 9.85
C SER A 191 -1.43 3.42 9.66
N THR A 192 -1.89 3.07 8.47
CA THR A 192 -2.43 1.74 8.13
C THR A 192 -1.40 0.63 8.37
N PHE A 193 -0.17 0.82 7.90
CA PHE A 193 0.88 -0.19 8.07
C PHE A 193 1.43 -0.25 9.50
N THR A 194 1.44 0.87 10.22
CA THR A 194 1.76 0.88 11.66
C THR A 194 0.73 0.08 12.46
N GLU A 195 -0.55 0.26 12.15
CA GLU A 195 -1.65 -0.49 12.76
C GLU A 195 -1.53 -2.00 12.44
N ALA A 196 -1.27 -2.33 11.18
CA ALA A 196 -1.02 -3.70 10.75
C ALA A 196 0.14 -4.35 11.50
N ALA A 197 1.24 -3.63 11.70
CA ALA A 197 2.39 -4.13 12.45
C ALA A 197 2.07 -4.35 13.93
N LYS A 198 1.29 -3.45 14.56
CA LYS A 198 0.89 -3.56 15.98
C LYS A 198 -0.12 -4.68 16.24
N GLN A 199 -1.13 -4.81 15.38
CA GLN A 199 -2.25 -5.73 15.59
C GLN A 199 -2.11 -7.05 14.85
N GLY A 200 -1.25 -7.10 13.85
CA GLY A 200 -1.11 -8.20 12.90
C GLY A 200 -0.96 -9.57 13.58
N ARG A 201 -0.21 -9.65 14.69
CA ARG A 201 -0.04 -10.90 15.43
C ARG A 201 -1.37 -11.53 15.86
N LYS A 202 -2.32 -10.72 16.34
CA LYS A 202 -3.66 -11.21 16.73
C LYS A 202 -4.46 -11.69 15.54
N GLU A 203 -4.32 -11.00 14.43
CA GLU A 203 -5.05 -11.25 13.18
C GLU A 203 -4.31 -12.24 12.25
N ARG A 204 -3.22 -12.83 12.72
CA ARG A 204 -2.37 -13.73 11.91
C ARG A 204 -1.89 -13.05 10.61
N LEU A 205 -1.50 -11.79 10.73
CA LEU A 205 -0.89 -10.99 9.68
C LEU A 205 0.56 -10.70 10.04
N GLY A 206 1.49 -11.02 9.15
CA GLY A 206 2.88 -10.59 9.20
C GLY A 206 3.19 -9.61 8.08
N LEU A 207 4.14 -8.71 8.34
CA LEU A 207 4.72 -7.83 7.32
C LEU A 207 6.19 -8.23 7.12
N PHE A 208 6.62 -8.28 5.86
CA PHE A 208 8.00 -8.53 5.46
C PHE A 208 8.45 -7.40 4.54
N LEU A 209 9.22 -6.46 5.09
CA LEU A 209 9.66 -5.26 4.40
C LEU A 209 11.10 -5.45 3.93
N ILE A 210 11.35 -5.24 2.63
CA ILE A 210 12.66 -5.29 2.02
C ILE A 210 13.01 -3.87 1.58
N THR A 211 14.19 -3.40 1.97
CA THR A 211 14.65 -2.06 1.61
C THR A 211 16.18 -2.02 1.55
N GLN A 212 16.70 -1.14 0.70
CA GLN A 212 18.12 -0.76 0.67
C GLN A 212 18.36 0.48 1.53
N ASP A 213 17.31 1.28 1.76
CA ASP A 213 17.35 2.55 2.48
C ASP A 213 16.45 2.48 3.73
N PRO A 214 16.89 1.77 4.81
CA PRO A 214 16.08 1.58 6.00
C PRO A 214 15.76 2.88 6.73
N GLN A 215 16.64 3.91 6.63
CA GLN A 215 16.44 5.25 7.20
C GLN A 215 15.25 6.00 6.58
N ASP A 216 14.84 5.64 5.35
CA ASP A 216 13.75 6.29 4.66
C ASP A 216 12.37 5.69 5.02
N ILE A 217 12.35 4.56 5.75
CA ILE A 217 11.10 4.02 6.25
C ILE A 217 10.63 4.83 7.46
N ALA A 218 9.36 5.22 7.43
CA ALA A 218 8.75 6.00 8.50
C ALA A 218 8.92 5.35 9.88
N ASP A 219 9.40 6.12 10.83
CA ASP A 219 9.67 5.74 12.22
C ASP A 219 8.53 4.93 12.88
N PRO A 220 7.24 5.31 12.74
CA PRO A 220 6.15 4.57 13.37
C PRO A 220 6.04 3.11 12.89
N VAL A 221 6.35 2.84 11.61
CA VAL A 221 6.38 1.48 11.04
C VAL A 221 7.64 0.77 11.50
N PHE A 222 8.79 1.42 11.33
CA PHE A 222 10.10 0.84 11.64
C PHE A 222 10.22 0.37 13.10
N LYS A 223 9.70 1.14 14.04
CA LYS A 223 9.67 0.79 15.48
C LYS A 223 8.85 -0.45 15.83
N GLN A 224 8.03 -0.95 14.92
CA GLN A 224 7.25 -2.19 15.11
C GLN A 224 7.98 -3.42 14.55
N VAL A 225 9.13 -3.23 13.88
CA VAL A 225 9.93 -4.35 13.34
C VAL A 225 10.55 -5.12 14.48
N ASN A 226 10.20 -6.39 14.62
CA ASN A 226 10.74 -7.27 15.66
C ASN A 226 11.96 -8.06 15.20
N THR A 227 12.01 -8.45 13.94
CA THR A 227 13.12 -9.22 13.39
C THR A 227 13.75 -8.44 12.25
N THR A 228 15.05 -8.22 12.35
CA THR A 228 15.85 -7.53 11.34
C THR A 228 16.84 -8.51 10.72
N VAL A 229 16.86 -8.59 9.40
CA VAL A 229 17.83 -9.34 8.61
C VAL A 229 18.65 -8.33 7.82
N VAL A 230 19.93 -8.27 8.10
CA VAL A 230 20.86 -7.34 7.42
C VAL A 230 21.82 -8.17 6.58
N LEU A 231 21.84 -7.87 5.30
CA LEU A 231 22.85 -8.33 4.37
C LEU A 231 23.98 -7.30 4.29
N ASN A 232 24.90 -7.44 3.34
CA ASN A 232 25.94 -6.43 3.14
C ASN A 232 25.32 -5.05 2.90
N LEU A 233 25.67 -4.09 3.76
CA LEU A 233 25.23 -2.71 3.71
C LEU A 233 26.47 -1.83 3.89
N GLY A 234 26.79 -1.02 2.87
CA GLY A 234 28.05 -0.25 2.84
C GLY A 234 27.92 1.17 3.41
N ASP A 235 26.71 1.66 3.64
CA ASP A 235 26.44 2.99 4.15
C ASP A 235 26.37 2.99 5.68
N GLU A 236 27.19 3.84 6.34
CA GLU A 236 27.21 3.95 7.79
C GLU A 236 25.89 4.48 8.38
N GLU A 237 25.21 5.44 7.73
CA GLU A 237 23.91 5.96 8.17
C GLU A 237 22.86 4.86 8.13
N ALA A 238 22.83 4.10 7.04
CA ALA A 238 21.92 2.97 6.88
C ALA A 238 22.18 1.88 7.93
N ILE A 239 23.46 1.60 8.27
CA ILE A 239 23.82 0.63 9.32
C ILE A 239 23.40 1.13 10.70
N GLN A 240 23.52 2.42 10.97
CA GLN A 240 23.11 3.02 12.26
C GLN A 240 21.59 3.07 12.42
N SER A 241 20.85 3.16 11.32
CA SER A 241 19.38 3.18 11.35
C SER A 241 18.77 1.81 11.66
N VAL A 242 19.48 0.70 11.35
CA VAL A 242 18.96 -0.63 11.65
C VAL A 242 19.18 -1.00 13.12
N ASN A 243 18.16 -1.65 13.69
CA ASN A 243 18.20 -2.05 15.10
C ASN A 243 18.98 -3.36 15.27
N ILE A 244 20.32 -3.26 15.20
CA ILE A 244 21.23 -4.38 15.45
C ILE A 244 22.25 -4.00 16.52
N PRO A 245 22.77 -4.98 17.31
CA PRO A 245 23.81 -4.72 18.30
C PRO A 245 25.06 -4.13 17.67
N THR A 246 25.65 -3.12 18.35
CA THR A 246 26.84 -2.39 17.85
C THR A 246 28.03 -3.33 17.52
N ALA A 247 28.17 -4.43 18.26
CA ALA A 247 29.23 -5.42 18.01
C ALA A 247 29.09 -6.10 16.62
N LEU A 248 27.87 -6.18 16.07
CA LEU A 248 27.58 -6.75 14.76
C LEU A 248 27.54 -5.67 13.66
N ALA A 249 27.13 -4.46 14.00
CA ALA A 249 27.10 -3.33 13.06
C ALA A 249 28.46 -3.13 12.38
N GLY A 250 29.56 -3.24 13.11
CA GLY A 250 30.92 -3.14 12.58
C GLY A 250 31.33 -4.25 11.59
N LYS A 251 30.60 -5.37 11.54
CA LYS A 251 30.88 -6.46 10.60
C LYS A 251 30.11 -6.34 9.29
N VAL A 252 28.96 -5.67 9.31
CA VAL A 252 28.03 -5.57 8.16
C VAL A 252 28.72 -5.09 6.87
N PRO A 253 29.58 -4.04 6.86
CA PRO A 253 30.23 -3.58 5.64
C PRO A 253 31.20 -4.60 5.00
N TYR A 254 31.66 -5.56 5.78
CA TYR A 254 32.66 -6.55 5.34
C TYR A 254 32.05 -7.92 5.00
N MET A 255 30.71 -8.05 5.10
CA MET A 255 30.02 -9.29 4.80
C MET A 255 30.12 -9.65 3.32
N GLN A 256 30.38 -10.92 3.04
CA GLN A 256 30.41 -11.44 1.69
C GLN A 256 28.98 -11.70 1.17
N LYS A 257 28.86 -11.86 -0.15
CA LYS A 257 27.58 -12.22 -0.77
C LYS A 257 27.05 -13.53 -0.17
N GLY A 258 25.83 -13.48 0.35
CA GLY A 258 25.15 -14.60 0.99
C GLY A 258 25.33 -14.68 2.52
N GLN A 259 26.18 -13.83 3.11
CA GLN A 259 26.25 -13.69 4.55
C GLN A 259 25.20 -12.70 5.05
N MET A 260 24.66 -12.94 6.23
CA MET A 260 23.67 -12.06 6.88
C MET A 260 23.79 -12.08 8.40
N VAL A 261 23.30 -11.01 9.02
CA VAL A 261 23.03 -10.94 10.45
C VAL A 261 21.53 -10.97 10.65
N VAL A 262 21.08 -11.86 11.51
CA VAL A 262 19.67 -11.93 11.95
C VAL A 262 19.61 -11.51 13.40
N TYR A 263 18.81 -10.51 13.69
CA TYR A 263 18.55 -10.05 15.04
C TYR A 263 17.05 -10.03 15.32
N SER A 264 16.68 -10.63 16.45
CA SER A 264 15.31 -10.59 16.97
C SER A 264 15.37 -10.47 18.48
N PRO A 265 14.57 -9.61 19.13
CA PRO A 265 14.47 -9.52 20.59
C PRO A 265 14.06 -10.84 21.26
N ASP A 266 13.39 -11.72 20.52
CA ASP A 266 12.98 -13.02 21.02
C ASP A 266 14.14 -14.05 21.07
N ASN A 267 15.25 -13.74 20.43
CA ASN A 267 16.47 -14.57 20.48
C ASN A 267 17.47 -13.98 21.47
N SER A 268 18.04 -14.83 22.32
CA SER A 268 19.01 -14.42 23.34
C SER A 268 20.33 -13.89 22.74
N GLU A 269 20.67 -14.28 21.52
CA GLU A 269 21.85 -13.84 20.79
C GLU A 269 21.55 -13.66 19.30
N PRO A 270 22.18 -12.65 18.64
CA PRO A 270 22.12 -12.50 17.19
C PRO A 270 22.83 -13.68 16.51
N VAL A 271 22.33 -14.09 15.37
CA VAL A 271 22.90 -15.22 14.60
C VAL A 271 23.57 -14.68 13.34
N GLU A 272 24.83 -15.03 13.13
CA GLU A 272 25.53 -14.90 11.86
C GLU A 272 25.29 -16.15 11.03
N LEU A 273 24.83 -16.00 9.78
CA LEU A 273 24.56 -17.09 8.83
C LEU A 273 25.36 -16.89 7.54
#